data_867f3dae574ade9d60b8a8c1bb92edf6
#
_entry.id   867f3dae574ade9d60b8a8c1bb92edf6
#
_cell.length_a   1.000
_cell.length_b   1.000
_cell.length_c   1.000
_cell.angle_alpha   90.00
_cell.angle_beta   90.00
_cell.angle_gamma   90.00
#
_symmetry.space_group_name_H-M   'P 1'
#
loop_
_entity.id
_entity.type
_entity.pdbx_description
1 polymer ?
#
loop_
_entity_poly.entity_id
_entity_poly.type
_entity_poly.pdbx_seq_one_letter_code
_entity_poly.pdbx_strand_id
1 'polypeptide(L)'
;MQPFVQGVLMGLGVSVPIGPVNVLIMSYALRSYTKALCLGLGAMSADMLYLALSAFGISQLAKIPIVFACISVFGAAFLLYIALGIYREAKRSVHLQSVERGSHVAVFGKGFLLNIFNPYVIMFWLSVSVSIGRERFGFALAGLVCGILSWITLFALAVYKSRAKISDRAARAFAYISALILLFFALKLIYAVIFGEILN
;
A
#
# COMPACT_ATOMS: atom_id res chain seq x y z
N MET A 1 -11.08 10.09 23.22
CA MET A 1 -11.68 10.07 21.87
C MET A 1 -12.57 8.86 21.73
N GLN A 2 -13.69 8.97 20.98
CA GLN A 2 -14.53 7.80 20.72
C GLN A 2 -13.72 6.79 19.86
N PRO A 3 -13.78 5.49 20.14
CA PRO A 3 -12.98 4.47 19.46
C PRO A 3 -13.14 4.45 17.94
N PHE A 4 -14.33 4.75 17.46
CA PHE A 4 -14.60 4.88 16.02
C PHE A 4 -13.78 6.01 15.38
N VAL A 5 -13.77 7.20 15.97
CA VAL A 5 -12.99 8.35 15.46
C VAL A 5 -11.49 8.05 15.49
N GLN A 6 -11.03 7.38 16.55
CA GLN A 6 -9.66 6.91 16.63
C GLN A 6 -9.33 5.95 15.47
N GLY A 7 -10.22 5.00 15.18
CA GLY A 7 -10.09 4.09 14.04
C GLY A 7 -10.01 4.84 12.70
N VAL A 8 -10.91 5.80 12.46
CA VAL A 8 -10.90 6.63 11.23
C VAL A 8 -9.56 7.36 11.07
N LEU A 9 -9.06 7.99 12.14
CA LEU A 9 -7.78 8.70 12.11
C LEU A 9 -6.60 7.75 11.85
N MET A 10 -6.62 6.55 12.42
CA MET A 10 -5.62 5.51 12.14
C MET A 10 -5.69 5.05 10.68
N GLY A 11 -6.90 4.82 10.15
CA GLY A 11 -7.10 4.44 8.76
C GLY A 11 -6.61 5.50 7.77
N LEU A 12 -6.85 6.77 8.05
CA LEU A 12 -6.29 7.87 7.27
C LEU A 12 -4.78 7.98 7.47
N GLY A 13 -4.29 7.82 8.70
CA GLY A 13 -2.85 7.89 9.02
C GLY A 13 -2.01 6.86 8.28
N VAL A 14 -2.52 5.64 8.07
CA VAL A 14 -1.82 4.60 7.29
C VAL A 14 -1.99 4.78 5.78
N SER A 15 -3.10 5.37 5.32
CA SER A 15 -3.45 5.42 3.90
C SER A 15 -3.00 6.68 3.18
N VAL A 16 -3.03 7.84 3.83
CA VAL A 16 -2.74 9.16 3.22
C VAL A 16 -1.26 9.33 2.81
N PRO A 17 -0.27 8.85 3.59
CA PRO A 17 1.12 9.00 3.20
C PRO A 17 1.39 8.37 1.83
N ILE A 18 2.06 9.12 0.95
CA ILE A 18 2.38 8.66 -0.40
C ILE A 18 3.47 7.60 -0.31
N GLY A 19 3.08 6.35 -0.50
CA GLY A 19 3.94 5.18 -0.52
C GLY A 19 3.68 4.30 -1.74
N PRO A 20 4.31 3.11 -1.80
CA PRO A 20 4.17 2.18 -2.93
C PRO A 20 2.72 1.84 -3.28
N VAL A 21 1.85 1.67 -2.28
CA VAL A 21 0.43 1.37 -2.48
C VAL A 21 -0.29 2.52 -3.20
N ASN A 22 -0.12 3.77 -2.72
CA ASN A 22 -0.77 4.94 -3.33
C ASN A 22 -0.27 5.19 -4.76
N VAL A 23 1.03 5.01 -5.00
CA VAL A 23 1.61 5.10 -6.34
C VAL A 23 0.98 4.07 -7.28
N LEU A 24 0.74 2.86 -6.79
CA LEU A 24 0.13 1.81 -7.58
C LEU A 24 -1.38 2.05 -7.78
N ILE A 25 -2.12 2.47 -6.74
CA ILE A 25 -3.54 2.89 -6.87
C ILE A 25 -3.68 3.95 -7.96
N MET A 26 -2.80 4.95 -7.97
CA MET A 26 -2.82 6.02 -8.96
C MET A 26 -2.54 5.47 -10.37
N SER A 27 -1.55 4.59 -10.52
CA SER A 27 -1.23 3.95 -11.81
C SER A 27 -2.41 3.14 -12.37
N TYR A 28 -3.12 2.40 -11.51
CA TYR A 28 -4.32 1.66 -11.90
C TYR A 28 -5.51 2.58 -12.18
N ALA A 29 -5.70 3.63 -11.37
CA ALA A 29 -6.81 4.56 -11.51
C ALA A 29 -6.78 5.33 -12.83
N LEU A 30 -5.61 5.64 -13.37
CA LEU A 30 -5.46 6.24 -14.69
C LEU A 30 -6.08 5.38 -15.81
N ARG A 31 -6.20 4.07 -15.59
CA ARG A 31 -6.71 3.10 -16.57
C ARG A 31 -8.10 2.55 -16.21
N SER A 32 -8.26 2.15 -14.95
CA SER A 32 -9.47 1.50 -14.45
C SER A 32 -9.70 1.83 -12.98
N TYR A 33 -10.82 2.51 -12.71
CA TYR A 33 -11.25 2.81 -11.35
C TYR A 33 -11.48 1.55 -10.51
N THR A 34 -12.16 0.55 -11.09
CA THR A 34 -12.49 -0.70 -10.38
C THR A 34 -11.24 -1.49 -10.01
N LYS A 35 -10.23 -1.54 -10.88
CA LYS A 35 -8.95 -2.19 -10.56
C LYS A 35 -8.17 -1.42 -9.49
N ALA A 36 -8.19 -0.09 -9.51
CA ALA A 36 -7.60 0.72 -8.45
C ALA A 36 -8.26 0.44 -7.09
N LEU A 37 -9.60 0.32 -7.06
CA LEU A 37 -10.33 -0.09 -5.86
C LEU A 37 -9.94 -1.49 -5.40
N CYS A 38 -9.87 -2.47 -6.31
CA CYS A 38 -9.45 -3.83 -5.96
C CYS A 38 -8.07 -3.87 -5.33
N LEU A 39 -7.13 -3.10 -5.86
CA LEU A 39 -5.78 -2.98 -5.30
C LEU A 39 -5.81 -2.39 -3.89
N GLY A 40 -6.53 -1.30 -3.71
CA GLY A 40 -6.70 -0.65 -2.41
C GLY A 40 -7.39 -1.55 -1.38
N LEU A 41 -8.44 -2.29 -1.79
CA LEU A 41 -9.12 -3.27 -0.94
C LEU A 41 -8.18 -4.41 -0.53
N GLY A 42 -7.30 -4.85 -1.42
CA GLY A 42 -6.26 -5.82 -1.09
C GLY A 42 -5.31 -5.29 -0.02
N ALA A 43 -4.82 -4.06 -0.18
CA ALA A 43 -3.98 -3.42 0.83
C ALA A 43 -4.70 -3.25 2.17
N MET A 44 -5.96 -2.78 2.15
CA MET A 44 -6.79 -2.66 3.36
C MET A 44 -6.96 -3.99 4.09
N SER A 45 -7.11 -5.10 3.34
CA SER A 45 -7.23 -6.43 3.96
C SER A 45 -5.98 -6.82 4.75
N ALA A 46 -4.78 -6.42 4.28
CA ALA A 46 -3.55 -6.59 5.04
C ALA A 46 -3.51 -5.70 6.29
N ASP A 47 -3.98 -4.45 6.20
CA ASP A 47 -4.09 -3.56 7.36
C ASP A 47 -5.03 -4.13 8.43
N MET A 48 -6.19 -4.66 8.00
CA MET A 48 -7.13 -5.33 8.92
C MET A 48 -6.50 -6.56 9.59
N LEU A 49 -5.73 -7.34 8.84
CA LEU A 49 -4.99 -8.48 9.38
C LEU A 49 -3.96 -8.01 10.43
N TYR A 50 -3.18 -6.96 10.14
CA TYR A 50 -2.23 -6.41 11.11
C TYR A 50 -2.91 -5.87 12.38
N LEU A 51 -4.03 -5.19 12.23
CA LEU A 51 -4.81 -4.73 13.38
C LEU A 51 -5.28 -5.93 14.23
N ALA A 52 -5.80 -6.99 13.60
CA ALA A 52 -6.22 -8.19 14.30
C ALA A 52 -5.02 -8.88 15.00
N LEU A 53 -3.91 -9.08 14.29
CA LEU A 53 -2.69 -9.68 14.86
C LEU A 53 -2.14 -8.85 16.04
N SER A 54 -2.24 -7.52 15.95
CA SER A 54 -1.83 -6.61 17.02
C SER A 54 -2.69 -6.79 18.26
N ALA A 55 -4.00 -6.96 18.10
CA ALA A 55 -4.93 -7.22 19.22
C ALA A 55 -4.62 -8.54 19.96
N PHE A 56 -4.08 -9.54 19.27
CA PHE A 56 -3.65 -10.82 19.85
C PHE A 56 -2.19 -10.83 20.30
N GLY A 57 -1.44 -9.72 20.17
CA GLY A 57 -0.05 -9.61 20.59
C GLY A 57 0.97 -10.27 19.64
N ILE A 58 0.53 -10.85 18.52
CA ILE A 58 1.39 -11.55 17.55
C ILE A 58 2.31 -10.55 16.80
N SER A 59 1.92 -9.28 16.75
CA SER A 59 2.74 -8.21 16.16
C SER A 59 4.15 -8.09 16.78
N GLN A 60 4.35 -8.59 18.01
CA GLN A 60 5.68 -8.59 18.65
C GLN A 60 6.70 -9.45 17.89
N LEU A 61 6.25 -10.44 17.12
CA LEU A 61 7.15 -11.26 16.28
C LEU A 61 7.89 -10.42 15.22
N ALA A 62 7.28 -9.32 14.75
CA ALA A 62 7.93 -8.43 13.80
C ALA A 62 9.06 -7.60 14.41
N LYS A 63 9.21 -7.57 15.73
CA LYS A 63 10.37 -6.96 16.43
C LYS A 63 11.61 -7.86 16.41
N ILE A 64 11.45 -9.13 16.03
CA ILE A 64 12.58 -10.06 15.92
C ILE A 64 13.40 -9.66 14.68
N PRO A 65 14.70 -9.34 14.82
CA PRO A 65 15.53 -8.81 13.73
C PRO A 65 15.50 -9.66 12.46
N ILE A 66 15.62 -10.97 12.62
CA ILE A 66 15.62 -11.89 11.47
C ILE A 66 14.27 -11.92 10.75
N VAL A 67 13.15 -11.88 11.48
CA VAL A 67 11.81 -11.84 10.91
C VAL A 67 11.61 -10.56 10.10
N PHE A 68 12.01 -9.42 10.68
CA PHE A 68 11.93 -8.13 10.02
C PHE A 68 12.83 -8.07 8.77
N ALA A 69 14.04 -8.59 8.83
CA ALA A 69 14.95 -8.67 7.68
C ALA A 69 14.36 -9.52 6.54
N CYS A 70 13.82 -10.71 6.86
CA CYS A 70 13.16 -11.56 5.87
C CYS A 70 11.98 -10.81 5.18
N ILE A 71 11.09 -10.19 5.96
CA ILE A 71 9.96 -9.43 5.43
C ILE A 71 10.44 -8.28 4.53
N SER A 72 11.48 -7.55 4.94
CA SER A 72 12.04 -6.43 4.18
C SER A 72 12.67 -6.88 2.86
N VAL A 73 13.38 -8.00 2.84
CA VAL A 73 13.95 -8.58 1.61
C VAL A 73 12.86 -9.01 0.64
N PHE A 74 11.83 -9.74 1.12
CA PHE A 74 10.69 -10.12 0.29
C PHE A 74 9.92 -8.89 -0.23
N GLY A 75 9.70 -7.88 0.64
CA GLY A 75 9.08 -6.62 0.24
C GLY A 75 9.88 -5.88 -0.82
N ALA A 76 11.19 -5.78 -0.66
CA ALA A 76 12.07 -5.15 -1.65
C ALA A 76 12.05 -5.89 -3.00
N ALA A 77 12.15 -7.22 -3.00
CA ALA A 77 12.06 -8.02 -4.21
C ALA A 77 10.72 -7.83 -4.94
N PHE A 78 9.61 -7.78 -4.17
CA PHE A 78 8.29 -7.56 -4.72
C PHE A 78 8.12 -6.14 -5.30
N LEU A 79 8.63 -5.11 -4.62
CA LEU A 79 8.66 -3.73 -5.12
C LEU A 79 9.47 -3.63 -6.43
N LEU A 80 10.63 -4.26 -6.50
CA LEU A 80 11.46 -4.33 -7.72
C LEU A 80 10.71 -5.01 -8.86
N TYR A 81 10.03 -6.13 -8.60
CA TYR A 81 9.21 -6.83 -9.58
C TYR A 81 8.13 -5.92 -10.17
N ILE A 82 7.41 -5.18 -9.32
CA ILE A 82 6.37 -4.24 -9.76
C ILE A 82 6.98 -3.06 -10.52
N ALA A 83 8.06 -2.46 -10.02
CA ALA A 83 8.74 -1.33 -10.65
C ALA A 83 9.21 -1.69 -12.08
N LEU A 84 9.82 -2.86 -12.25
CA LEU A 84 10.24 -3.38 -13.56
C LEU A 84 9.03 -3.63 -14.47
N GLY A 85 7.93 -4.13 -13.94
CA GLY A 85 6.68 -4.33 -14.68
C GLY A 85 6.15 -3.01 -15.24
N ILE A 86 6.02 -1.97 -14.40
CA ILE A 86 5.56 -0.63 -14.79
C ILE A 86 6.51 -0.01 -15.83
N TYR A 87 7.81 -0.08 -15.59
CA TYR A 87 8.83 0.45 -16.52
C TYR A 87 8.75 -0.19 -17.91
N ARG A 88 8.69 -1.53 -17.97
CA ARG A 88 8.58 -2.28 -19.24
C ARG A 88 7.30 -1.93 -20.00
N GLU A 89 6.21 -1.76 -19.27
CA GLU A 89 4.92 -1.41 -19.87
C GLU A 89 4.92 0.02 -20.38
N ALA A 90 5.45 1.00 -19.61
CA ALA A 90 5.59 2.39 -20.02
C ALA A 90 6.42 2.53 -21.32
N LYS A 91 7.41 1.66 -21.51
CA LYS A 91 8.23 1.61 -22.75
C LYS A 91 7.48 1.04 -23.95
N ARG A 92 6.53 0.11 -23.74
CA ARG A 92 5.82 -0.61 -24.81
C ARG A 92 4.53 0.08 -25.27
N SER A 93 3.84 0.79 -24.41
CA SER A 93 2.49 1.32 -24.69
C SER A 93 2.54 2.71 -25.27
N VAL A 94 2.07 2.84 -26.51
CA VAL A 94 1.73 4.14 -27.12
C VAL A 94 0.32 4.60 -26.72
N HIS A 95 -0.51 3.70 -26.15
CA HIS A 95 -1.88 3.99 -25.76
C HIS A 95 -2.15 3.64 -24.28
N LEU A 96 -2.68 4.63 -23.53
CA LEU A 96 -3.22 4.47 -22.18
C LEU A 96 -4.35 3.42 -22.07
N GLN A 97 -4.90 3.00 -23.22
CA GLN A 97 -6.04 2.08 -23.32
C GLN A 97 -5.64 0.59 -23.34
N SER A 98 -4.37 0.23 -23.30
CA SER A 98 -4.01 -1.16 -23.09
C SER A 98 -4.53 -1.60 -21.72
N VAL A 99 -5.67 -2.30 -21.75
CA VAL A 99 -6.29 -2.91 -20.56
C VAL A 99 -5.23 -3.72 -19.85
N GLU A 100 -4.86 -3.30 -18.67
CA GLU A 100 -3.88 -4.02 -17.87
C GLU A 100 -4.31 -5.48 -17.73
N ARG A 101 -3.47 -6.39 -18.22
CA ARG A 101 -3.72 -7.81 -18.18
C ARG A 101 -3.70 -8.27 -16.73
N GLY A 102 -4.82 -8.70 -16.23
CA GLY A 102 -4.98 -9.23 -14.88
C GLY A 102 -6.44 -9.20 -14.44
N SER A 103 -6.90 -10.27 -13.81
CA SER A 103 -8.20 -10.32 -13.18
C SER A 103 -8.25 -9.36 -11.98
N HIS A 104 -9.43 -8.96 -11.56
CA HIS A 104 -9.62 -8.15 -10.33
C HIS A 104 -9.02 -8.84 -9.10
N VAL A 105 -9.11 -10.18 -9.05
CA VAL A 105 -8.51 -11.00 -7.98
C VAL A 105 -6.99 -10.89 -7.97
N ALA A 106 -6.35 -10.94 -9.13
CA ALA A 106 -4.90 -10.79 -9.23
C ALA A 106 -4.44 -9.39 -8.78
N VAL A 107 -5.22 -8.35 -9.10
CA VAL A 107 -4.92 -6.98 -8.68
C VAL A 107 -5.14 -6.81 -7.18
N PHE A 108 -6.20 -7.39 -6.61
CA PHE A 108 -6.41 -7.47 -5.16
C PHE A 108 -5.23 -8.15 -4.46
N GLY A 109 -4.81 -9.31 -4.96
CA GLY A 109 -3.66 -10.04 -4.43
C GLY A 109 -2.37 -9.23 -4.47
N LYS A 110 -2.13 -8.43 -5.53
CA LYS A 110 -0.99 -7.51 -5.60
C LYS A 110 -1.05 -6.46 -4.49
N GLY A 111 -2.21 -5.85 -4.25
CA GLY A 111 -2.38 -4.88 -3.17
C GLY A 111 -2.13 -5.50 -1.80
N PHE A 112 -2.68 -6.69 -1.56
CA PHE A 112 -2.48 -7.44 -0.33
C PHE A 112 -1.00 -7.75 -0.09
N LEU A 113 -0.31 -8.36 -1.08
CA LEU A 113 1.10 -8.73 -0.97
C LEU A 113 2.00 -7.51 -0.81
N LEU A 114 1.70 -6.42 -1.56
CA LEU A 114 2.45 -5.18 -1.44
C LEU A 114 2.39 -4.60 -0.02
N ASN A 115 1.24 -4.68 0.62
CA ASN A 115 1.02 -4.11 1.94
C ASN A 115 1.51 -5.04 3.05
N ILE A 116 1.30 -6.37 2.92
CA ILE A 116 1.70 -7.33 3.94
C ILE A 116 3.22 -7.48 4.04
N PHE A 117 3.95 -7.26 2.95
CA PHE A 117 5.42 -7.24 2.95
C PHE A 117 6.00 -5.83 3.02
N ASN A 118 5.19 -4.84 3.39
CA ASN A 118 5.66 -3.47 3.56
C ASN A 118 6.09 -3.23 5.02
N PRO A 119 7.39 -3.16 5.31
CA PRO A 119 7.87 -2.99 6.68
C PRO A 119 7.45 -1.65 7.29
N TYR A 120 7.20 -0.60 6.50
CA TYR A 120 6.66 0.67 7.02
C TYR A 120 5.25 0.51 7.56
N VAL A 121 4.42 -0.32 6.92
CA VAL A 121 3.06 -0.65 7.39
C VAL A 121 3.14 -1.48 8.68
N ILE A 122 4.06 -2.45 8.72
CA ILE A 122 4.31 -3.26 9.92
C ILE A 122 4.71 -2.36 11.10
N MET A 123 5.69 -1.46 10.89
CA MET A 123 6.14 -0.52 11.94
C MET A 123 5.04 0.42 12.39
N PHE A 124 4.19 0.90 11.45
CA PHE A 124 3.01 1.68 11.81
C PHE A 124 2.09 0.90 12.76
N TRP A 125 1.73 -0.35 12.40
CA TRP A 125 0.86 -1.17 13.22
C TRP A 125 1.48 -1.56 14.57
N LEU A 126 2.79 -1.80 14.63
CA LEU A 126 3.50 -2.02 15.88
C LEU A 126 3.41 -0.80 16.81
N SER A 127 3.53 0.42 16.25
CA SER A 127 3.48 1.66 17.02
C SER A 127 2.07 1.96 17.54
N VAL A 128 1.05 1.63 16.75
CA VAL A 128 -0.36 1.95 17.04
C VAL A 128 -1.03 0.87 17.89
N SER A 129 -0.55 -0.37 17.84
CA SER A 129 -1.16 -1.52 18.54
C SER A 129 -1.29 -1.32 20.07
N VAL A 130 -0.40 -0.53 20.67
CA VAL A 130 -0.42 -0.22 22.10
C VAL A 130 -1.61 0.69 22.48
N SER A 131 -2.17 1.42 21.52
CA SER A 131 -3.19 2.46 21.77
C SER A 131 -4.63 1.95 21.69
N ILE A 132 -4.85 0.71 21.23
CA ILE A 132 -6.21 0.16 21.02
C ILE A 132 -6.56 -0.78 22.17
N GLY A 133 -7.48 -0.34 23.05
CA GLY A 133 -8.04 -1.18 24.10
C GLY A 133 -8.90 -2.32 23.52
N ARG A 134 -8.77 -3.53 24.08
CA ARG A 134 -9.50 -4.74 23.63
C ARG A 134 -11.02 -4.59 23.70
N GLU A 135 -11.54 -3.87 24.68
CA GLU A 135 -12.98 -3.75 24.95
C GLU A 135 -13.77 -3.01 23.84
N ARG A 136 -13.10 -2.21 23.02
CA ARG A 136 -13.73 -1.38 21.97
C ARG A 136 -13.15 -1.63 20.58
N PHE A 137 -12.51 -2.78 20.40
CA PHE A 137 -11.83 -3.17 19.16
C PHE A 137 -12.75 -3.11 17.94
N GLY A 138 -14.00 -3.59 18.04
CA GLY A 138 -14.95 -3.58 16.92
C GLY A 138 -15.26 -2.19 16.39
N PHE A 139 -15.42 -1.19 17.27
CA PHE A 139 -15.66 0.20 16.86
C PHE A 139 -14.42 0.82 16.21
N ALA A 140 -13.23 0.54 16.73
CA ALA A 140 -11.97 0.99 16.12
C ALA A 140 -11.76 0.38 14.74
N LEU A 141 -12.07 -0.92 14.58
CA LEU A 141 -12.00 -1.61 13.31
C LEU A 141 -12.98 -1.02 12.27
N ALA A 142 -14.23 -0.76 12.66
CA ALA A 142 -15.21 -0.12 11.79
C ALA A 142 -14.75 1.28 11.35
N GLY A 143 -14.21 2.08 12.27
CA GLY A 143 -13.63 3.39 11.95
C GLY A 143 -12.46 3.29 10.99
N LEU A 144 -11.54 2.34 11.22
CA LEU A 144 -10.40 2.07 10.34
C LEU A 144 -10.86 1.76 8.91
N VAL A 145 -11.80 0.83 8.77
CA VAL A 145 -12.37 0.46 7.46
C VAL A 145 -12.97 1.68 6.78
N CYS A 146 -13.77 2.49 7.49
CA CYS A 146 -14.33 3.72 6.94
C CYS A 146 -13.25 4.71 6.51
N GLY A 147 -12.21 4.91 7.30
CA GLY A 147 -11.10 5.82 6.97
C GLY A 147 -10.34 5.37 5.72
N ILE A 148 -9.95 4.10 5.66
CA ILE A 148 -9.21 3.54 4.51
C ILE A 148 -10.10 3.54 3.25
N LEU A 149 -11.35 3.08 3.35
CA LEU A 149 -12.28 3.06 2.21
C LEU A 149 -12.54 4.46 1.66
N SER A 150 -12.73 5.44 2.54
CA SER A 150 -12.91 6.84 2.11
C SER A 150 -11.70 7.31 1.32
N TRP A 151 -10.48 7.07 1.81
CA TRP A 151 -9.26 7.44 1.11
C TRP A 151 -9.15 6.75 -0.25
N ILE A 152 -9.22 5.42 -0.29
CA ILE A 152 -9.08 4.63 -1.52
C ILE A 152 -10.08 5.10 -2.57
N THR A 153 -11.36 5.25 -2.17
CA THR A 153 -12.45 5.63 -3.07
C THR A 153 -12.25 7.04 -3.62
N LEU A 154 -12.03 8.02 -2.74
CA LEU A 154 -11.88 9.42 -3.14
C LEU A 154 -10.61 9.65 -3.95
N PHE A 155 -9.49 9.07 -3.53
CA PHE A 155 -8.21 9.21 -4.22
C PHE A 155 -8.26 8.57 -5.61
N ALA A 156 -8.70 7.31 -5.70
CA ALA A 156 -8.83 6.63 -6.99
C ALA A 156 -9.83 7.34 -7.92
N LEU A 157 -10.95 7.87 -7.39
CA LEU A 157 -11.94 8.61 -8.16
C LEU A 157 -11.40 9.94 -8.69
N ALA A 158 -10.67 10.68 -7.85
CA ALA A 158 -10.04 11.94 -8.24
C ALA A 158 -9.06 11.72 -9.40
N VAL A 159 -8.19 10.72 -9.30
CA VAL A 159 -7.24 10.36 -10.36
C VAL A 159 -7.97 9.89 -11.62
N TYR A 160 -8.95 9.00 -11.47
CA TYR A 160 -9.71 8.47 -12.60
C TYR A 160 -10.46 9.56 -13.37
N LYS A 161 -11.13 10.50 -12.68
CA LYS A 161 -11.82 11.64 -13.32
C LYS A 161 -10.87 12.59 -14.01
N SER A 162 -9.66 12.76 -13.46
CA SER A 162 -8.64 13.65 -14.03
C SER A 162 -7.94 13.07 -15.26
N ARG A 163 -8.07 11.76 -15.52
CA ARG A 163 -7.33 11.04 -16.58
C ARG A 163 -7.57 11.62 -18.00
N ALA A 164 -8.77 12.12 -18.28
CA ALA A 164 -9.10 12.69 -19.58
C ALA A 164 -8.30 13.96 -19.90
N LYS A 165 -7.77 14.64 -18.88
CA LYS A 165 -6.91 15.84 -19.01
C LYS A 165 -5.43 15.48 -19.10
N ILE A 166 -5.08 14.20 -18.95
CA ILE A 166 -3.69 13.73 -18.90
C ILE A 166 -3.29 13.26 -20.29
N SER A 167 -2.30 13.92 -20.89
CA SER A 167 -1.75 13.52 -22.18
C SER A 167 -0.98 12.19 -22.08
N ASP A 168 -0.81 11.46 -23.21
CA ASP A 168 -0.02 10.22 -23.25
C ASP A 168 1.43 10.41 -22.79
N ARG A 169 2.00 11.62 -23.03
CA ARG A 169 3.33 11.97 -22.52
C ARG A 169 3.35 12.09 -21.00
N ALA A 170 2.36 12.77 -20.45
CA ALA A 170 2.23 12.92 -19.00
C ALA A 170 1.99 11.58 -18.31
N ALA A 171 1.17 10.71 -18.89
CA ALA A 171 0.92 9.38 -18.36
C ALA A 171 2.17 8.48 -18.38
N ARG A 172 2.98 8.54 -19.45
CA ARG A 172 4.28 7.85 -19.50
C ARG A 172 5.27 8.42 -18.49
N ALA A 173 5.37 9.74 -18.38
CA ALA A 173 6.21 10.38 -17.37
C ALA A 173 5.79 9.93 -15.95
N PHE A 174 4.47 9.90 -15.70
CA PHE A 174 3.93 9.39 -14.44
C PHE A 174 4.31 7.92 -14.18
N ALA A 175 4.23 7.05 -15.19
CA ALA A 175 4.62 5.65 -15.04
C ALA A 175 6.13 5.51 -14.72
N TYR A 176 7.00 6.28 -15.35
CA TYR A 176 8.42 6.29 -15.02
C TYR A 176 8.69 6.82 -13.61
N ILE A 177 8.02 7.90 -13.20
CA ILE A 177 8.11 8.43 -11.82
C ILE A 177 7.64 7.38 -10.82
N SER A 178 6.53 6.69 -11.11
CA SER A 178 6.02 5.61 -10.26
C SER A 178 7.04 4.47 -10.12
N ALA A 179 7.65 4.03 -11.22
CA ALA A 179 8.68 3.00 -11.19
C ALA A 179 9.91 3.44 -10.38
N LEU A 180 10.33 4.71 -10.51
CA LEU A 180 11.44 5.28 -9.73
C LEU A 180 11.12 5.36 -8.23
N ILE A 181 9.90 5.74 -7.87
CA ILE A 181 9.46 5.78 -6.46
C ILE A 181 9.49 4.35 -5.87
N LEU A 182 8.96 3.36 -6.59
CA LEU A 182 8.99 1.97 -6.14
C LEU A 182 10.42 1.43 -6.01
N LEU A 183 11.29 1.76 -6.98
CA LEU A 183 12.72 1.44 -6.92
C LEU A 183 13.39 2.08 -5.70
N PHE A 184 13.12 3.36 -5.44
CA PHE A 184 13.64 4.07 -4.27
C PHE A 184 13.24 3.35 -2.96
N PHE A 185 11.97 2.99 -2.81
CA PHE A 185 11.52 2.25 -1.62
C PHE A 185 12.16 0.86 -1.53
N ALA A 186 12.32 0.15 -2.64
CA ALA A 186 12.99 -1.15 -2.65
C ALA A 186 14.46 -1.02 -2.19
N LEU A 187 15.19 -0.05 -2.73
CA LEU A 187 16.59 0.21 -2.35
C LEU A 187 16.71 0.66 -0.88
N LYS A 188 15.77 1.50 -0.42
CA LYS A 188 15.72 1.91 0.99
C LYS A 188 15.52 0.72 1.93
N LEU A 189 14.69 -0.26 1.55
CA LEU A 189 14.50 -1.49 2.33
C LEU A 189 15.77 -2.35 2.36
N ILE A 190 16.44 -2.51 1.22
CA ILE A 190 17.70 -3.25 1.15
C ILE A 190 18.77 -2.56 1.99
N TYR A 191 18.90 -1.24 1.88
CA TYR A 191 19.82 -0.44 2.67
C TYR A 191 19.59 -0.64 4.17
N ALA A 192 18.35 -0.54 4.60
CA ALA A 192 17.96 -0.69 5.99
C ALA A 192 18.28 -2.08 6.57
N VAL A 193 18.19 -3.15 5.76
CA VAL A 193 18.58 -4.51 6.15
C VAL A 193 20.11 -4.63 6.28
N ILE A 194 20.86 -4.05 5.32
CA ILE A 194 22.33 -4.19 5.29
C ILE A 194 22.98 -3.40 6.43
N PHE A 195 22.50 -2.19 6.70
CA PHE A 195 23.12 -1.28 7.68
C PHE A 195 22.45 -1.29 9.05
N GLY A 196 21.43 -2.11 9.27
CA GLY A 196 20.80 -2.28 10.58
C GLY A 196 20.05 -1.04 11.10
N GLU A 197 19.75 -0.05 10.26
CA GLU A 197 19.12 1.21 10.67
C GLU A 197 17.65 1.08 11.14
N ILE A 198 17.08 -0.09 11.07
CA ILE A 198 15.65 -0.32 11.35
C ILE A 198 15.38 -0.69 12.81
N LEU A 199 16.42 -0.96 13.60
CA LEU A 199 16.32 -1.45 14.98
C LEU A 199 16.94 -0.51 16.03
N ASN A 200 17.46 0.64 15.62
CA ASN A 200 17.93 1.71 16.49
C ASN A 200 16.91 2.82 16.64
#